data_d728ff6ff5515d519c8185bd01b78778
#
_entry.id   d728ff6ff5515d519c8185bd01b78778
#
_cell.length_a   1.000
_cell.length_b   1.000
_cell.length_c   1.000
_cell.angle_alpha   90.00
_cell.angle_beta   90.00
_cell.angle_gamma   90.00
#
_symmetry.space_group_name_H-M   'P 1'
#
loop_
_entity.id
_entity.type
_entity.pdbx_description
1 polymer ?
#
loop_
_entity_poly.entity_id
_entity_poly.type
_entity_poly.pdbx_seq_one_letter_code
_entity_poly.pdbx_strand_id
1 'polypeptide(L)'
;MKSILFAKNLSELFFQLKSNKELTVVGGCTELDELPEKSISVYGIPDLSRITRHERFLEIGPGATLAQILTIGQTHLPTVLYEALLSIANPIIRNMATIGGNICTEGHRHTLFAPLLALDTKLEFKNQTETRIEPLQNFKKVPDGFVLTDIRIPLMYPEVSIFRRIGPEHAITQHSASFVFLGDTERNSLVDVKLAFAGPFVFRSKNLENSLIGHRLPLTKKDIDEIQNMVEQEFNKASTDQMISNVVRQQFLNLTRYSFEQLT
;
A
#
# COMPACT_ATOMS: atom_id res chain seq x y z
N MET A 1 -22.17 25.89 1.30
CA MET A 1 -23.10 24.77 1.63
C MET A 1 -22.47 23.50 1.10
N LYS A 2 -22.07 22.58 1.98
CA LYS A 2 -21.47 21.32 1.56
C LYS A 2 -22.48 20.50 0.78
N SER A 3 -22.10 20.01 -0.41
CA SER A 3 -22.95 19.19 -1.29
C SER A 3 -22.24 17.89 -1.67
N ILE A 4 -22.98 16.79 -1.64
CA ILE A 4 -22.50 15.49 -2.09
C ILE A 4 -23.35 15.06 -3.28
N LEU A 5 -22.69 14.77 -4.39
CA LEU A 5 -23.27 14.08 -5.54
C LEU A 5 -23.05 12.58 -5.40
N PHE A 6 -23.95 11.79 -5.94
CA PHE A 6 -23.83 10.33 -6.02
C PHE A 6 -23.82 9.92 -7.48
N ALA A 7 -22.76 9.25 -7.92
CA ALA A 7 -22.70 8.67 -9.25
C ALA A 7 -23.17 7.21 -9.18
N LYS A 8 -23.99 6.79 -10.14
CA LYS A 8 -24.52 5.41 -10.22
C LYS A 8 -23.64 4.47 -11.02
N ASN A 9 -22.77 5.02 -11.86
CA ASN A 9 -21.86 4.27 -12.72
C ASN A 9 -20.64 5.14 -13.12
N LEU A 10 -19.66 4.54 -13.75
CA LEU A 10 -18.44 5.23 -14.19
C LEU A 10 -18.69 6.33 -15.21
N SER A 11 -19.64 6.12 -16.13
CA SER A 11 -19.98 7.13 -17.16
C SER A 11 -20.50 8.41 -16.55
N GLU A 12 -21.40 8.30 -15.57
CA GLU A 12 -21.94 9.44 -14.82
C GLU A 12 -20.83 10.12 -13.99
N LEU A 13 -19.98 9.33 -13.32
CA LEU A 13 -18.84 9.84 -12.56
C LEU A 13 -17.93 10.69 -13.46
N PHE A 14 -17.50 10.15 -14.60
CA PHE A 14 -16.63 10.86 -15.53
C PHE A 14 -17.27 12.13 -16.10
N PHE A 15 -18.58 12.08 -16.41
CA PHE A 15 -19.31 13.25 -16.86
C PHE A 15 -19.33 14.37 -15.83
N GLN A 16 -19.63 14.03 -14.56
CA GLN A 16 -19.66 14.99 -13.47
C GLN A 16 -18.28 15.62 -13.21
N LEU A 17 -17.23 14.82 -13.18
CA LEU A 17 -15.84 15.30 -12.98
C LEU A 17 -15.37 16.19 -14.13
N LYS A 18 -15.77 15.91 -15.36
CA LYS A 18 -15.47 16.76 -16.52
C LYS A 18 -16.21 18.10 -16.46
N SER A 19 -17.46 18.06 -16.01
CA SER A 19 -18.31 19.26 -15.92
C SER A 19 -17.96 20.16 -14.74
N ASN A 20 -17.40 19.59 -13.68
CA ASN A 20 -17.05 20.31 -12.45
C ASN A 20 -15.70 19.85 -11.92
N LYS A 21 -14.66 20.64 -12.23
CA LYS A 21 -13.27 20.34 -11.84
C LYS A 21 -12.98 20.47 -10.34
N GLU A 22 -13.89 21.08 -9.57
CA GLU A 22 -13.74 21.26 -8.13
C GLU A 22 -14.30 20.08 -7.31
N LEU A 23 -14.89 19.09 -8.00
CA LEU A 23 -15.42 17.90 -7.33
C LEU A 23 -14.27 17.03 -6.80
N THR A 24 -14.34 16.74 -5.52
CA THR A 24 -13.46 15.76 -4.87
C THR A 24 -14.16 14.40 -4.83
N VAL A 25 -13.49 13.37 -5.34
CA VAL A 25 -13.97 11.99 -5.27
C VAL A 25 -13.82 11.48 -3.85
N VAL A 26 -14.89 10.94 -3.27
CA VAL A 26 -14.92 10.40 -1.92
C VAL A 26 -15.45 8.97 -1.91
N GLY A 27 -14.80 8.10 -1.11
CA GLY A 27 -15.22 6.72 -0.88
C GLY A 27 -15.86 6.53 0.51
N GLY A 28 -15.24 5.70 1.36
CA GLY A 28 -15.75 5.39 2.70
C GLY A 28 -15.70 6.51 3.74
N CYS A 29 -14.99 7.59 3.46
CA CYS A 29 -14.87 8.81 4.29
C CYS A 29 -14.43 8.57 5.76
N THR A 30 -13.77 7.47 6.05
CA THR A 30 -13.40 7.08 7.42
C THR A 30 -12.21 7.84 7.99
N GLU A 31 -11.48 8.58 7.15
CA GLU A 31 -10.27 9.35 7.49
C GLU A 31 -10.50 10.87 7.37
N LEU A 32 -11.68 11.28 6.94
CA LEU A 32 -11.99 12.68 6.76
C LEU A 32 -12.63 13.25 8.04
N ASP A 33 -12.00 14.25 8.65
CA ASP A 33 -12.62 15.03 9.72
C ASP A 33 -13.84 15.78 9.22
N GLU A 34 -13.75 16.32 7.99
CA GLU A 34 -14.83 17.03 7.33
C GLU A 34 -14.87 16.70 5.83
N LEU A 35 -16.10 16.57 5.30
CA LEU A 35 -16.29 16.41 3.87
C LEU A 35 -15.89 17.68 3.10
N PRO A 36 -15.22 17.55 1.94
CA PRO A 36 -14.96 18.67 1.03
C PRO A 36 -16.27 19.38 0.64
N GLU A 37 -16.18 20.67 0.31
CA GLU A 37 -17.37 21.49 -0.01
C GLU A 37 -18.18 20.91 -1.18
N LYS A 38 -17.48 20.40 -2.19
CA LYS A 38 -18.05 19.75 -3.36
C LYS A 38 -17.49 18.35 -3.50
N SER A 39 -18.28 17.38 -3.21
CA SER A 39 -17.89 15.97 -3.22
C SER A 39 -18.73 15.14 -4.17
N ILE A 40 -18.13 14.11 -4.77
CA ILE A 40 -18.83 13.07 -5.48
C ILE A 40 -18.51 11.72 -4.87
N SER A 41 -19.54 11.04 -4.38
CA SER A 41 -19.38 9.72 -3.78
C SER A 41 -19.33 8.64 -4.86
N VAL A 42 -18.34 7.76 -4.73
CA VAL A 42 -18.23 6.54 -5.55
C VAL A 42 -18.88 5.33 -4.88
N TYR A 43 -19.49 5.52 -3.71
CA TYR A 43 -20.20 4.47 -3.01
C TYR A 43 -21.39 3.97 -3.83
N GLY A 44 -21.48 2.65 -4.02
CA GLY A 44 -22.56 2.03 -4.77
C GLY A 44 -22.32 1.94 -6.29
N ILE A 45 -21.16 2.35 -6.81
CA ILE A 45 -20.75 2.04 -8.19
C ILE A 45 -20.24 0.58 -8.24
N PRO A 46 -20.96 -0.35 -8.92
CA PRO A 46 -20.59 -1.78 -8.90
C PRO A 46 -19.20 -2.04 -9.47
N ASP A 47 -18.84 -1.35 -10.56
CA ASP A 47 -17.55 -1.50 -11.23
C ASP A 47 -16.36 -1.17 -10.30
N LEU A 48 -16.55 -0.22 -9.37
CA LEU A 48 -15.51 0.19 -8.41
C LEU A 48 -15.48 -0.67 -7.14
N SER A 49 -16.45 -1.55 -6.94
CA SER A 49 -16.51 -2.44 -5.76
C SER A 49 -16.19 -3.91 -6.10
N ARG A 50 -15.89 -4.18 -7.38
CA ARG A 50 -15.60 -5.53 -7.87
C ARG A 50 -14.31 -6.08 -7.27
N ILE A 51 -14.32 -7.35 -6.92
CA ILE A 51 -13.13 -8.13 -6.55
C ILE A 51 -13.09 -9.35 -7.45
N THR A 52 -12.02 -9.50 -8.22
CA THR A 52 -11.83 -10.64 -9.12
C THR A 52 -10.48 -11.29 -8.85
N ARG A 53 -10.48 -12.58 -8.57
CA ARG A 53 -9.25 -13.35 -8.39
C ARG A 53 -8.91 -14.07 -9.69
N HIS A 54 -7.71 -13.80 -10.20
CA HIS A 54 -7.08 -14.52 -11.30
C HIS A 54 -6.04 -15.50 -10.75
N GLU A 55 -5.43 -16.27 -11.61
CA GLU A 55 -4.40 -17.24 -11.23
C GLU A 55 -3.18 -16.58 -10.57
N ARG A 56 -2.73 -15.43 -11.08
CA ARG A 56 -1.49 -14.76 -10.68
C ARG A 56 -1.67 -13.40 -10.01
N PHE A 57 -2.86 -12.87 -9.96
CA PHE A 57 -3.13 -11.55 -9.39
C PHE A 57 -4.58 -11.41 -8.95
N LEU A 58 -4.83 -10.42 -8.11
CA LEU A 58 -6.15 -9.93 -7.76
C LEU A 58 -6.40 -8.62 -8.49
N GLU A 59 -7.60 -8.43 -9.01
CA GLU A 59 -8.14 -7.15 -9.44
C GLU A 59 -9.19 -6.69 -8.43
N ILE A 60 -8.95 -5.52 -7.84
CA ILE A 60 -9.81 -4.97 -6.79
C ILE A 60 -10.18 -3.55 -7.18
N GLY A 61 -11.47 -3.30 -7.29
CA GLY A 61 -11.99 -1.95 -7.45
C GLY A 61 -11.73 -1.09 -6.21
N PRO A 62 -11.39 0.20 -6.36
CA PRO A 62 -11.00 1.07 -5.25
C PRO A 62 -12.11 1.31 -4.22
N GLY A 63 -13.37 1.09 -4.59
CA GLY A 63 -14.52 1.16 -3.70
C GLY A 63 -14.75 -0.10 -2.86
N ALA A 64 -14.00 -1.18 -3.10
CA ALA A 64 -14.09 -2.37 -2.27
C ALA A 64 -13.67 -2.06 -0.84
N THR A 65 -14.49 -2.45 0.14
CA THR A 65 -14.19 -2.23 1.55
C THR A 65 -13.12 -3.21 2.04
N LEU A 66 -12.39 -2.81 3.07
CA LEU A 66 -11.35 -3.67 3.67
C LEU A 66 -11.96 -4.98 4.21
N ALA A 67 -13.19 -4.91 4.71
CA ALA A 67 -13.93 -6.09 5.16
C ALA A 67 -14.26 -7.03 3.99
N GLN A 68 -14.71 -6.51 2.84
CA GLN A 68 -14.97 -7.32 1.65
C GLN A 68 -13.69 -8.03 1.16
N ILE A 69 -12.54 -7.35 1.16
CA ILE A 69 -11.27 -7.97 0.78
C ILE A 69 -10.91 -9.11 1.74
N LEU A 70 -11.11 -8.94 3.05
CA LEU A 70 -10.86 -9.99 4.04
C LEU A 70 -11.72 -11.24 3.84
N THR A 71 -12.91 -11.13 3.21
CA THR A 71 -13.75 -12.32 2.91
C THR A 71 -13.14 -13.28 1.89
N ILE A 72 -12.12 -12.84 1.14
CA ILE A 72 -11.36 -13.72 0.23
C ILE A 72 -10.68 -14.85 1.03
N GLY A 73 -10.29 -14.57 2.27
CA GLY A 73 -9.66 -15.52 3.18
C GLY A 73 -8.14 -15.51 3.15
N GLN A 74 -7.54 -15.89 4.27
CA GLN A 74 -6.10 -15.85 4.48
C GLN A 74 -5.29 -16.67 3.46
N THR A 75 -5.79 -17.83 3.04
CA THR A 75 -5.11 -18.73 2.10
C THR A 75 -5.10 -18.22 0.65
N HIS A 76 -5.90 -17.20 0.35
CA HIS A 76 -6.09 -16.65 -0.99
C HIS A 76 -5.56 -15.25 -1.16
N LEU A 77 -5.10 -14.63 -0.07
CA LEU A 77 -4.43 -13.33 -0.04
C LEU A 77 -2.94 -13.52 0.26
N PRO A 78 -2.05 -12.68 -0.30
CA PRO A 78 -0.67 -12.60 0.18
C PRO A 78 -0.66 -12.32 1.70
N THR A 79 0.16 -13.05 2.45
CA THR A 79 0.21 -13.00 3.92
C THR A 79 0.33 -11.58 4.45
N VAL A 80 1.26 -10.80 3.89
CA VAL A 80 1.50 -9.41 4.32
C VAL A 80 0.31 -8.48 4.07
N LEU A 81 -0.48 -8.74 3.02
CA LEU A 81 -1.70 -7.98 2.75
C LEU A 81 -2.80 -8.35 3.74
N TYR A 82 -2.99 -9.64 4.02
CA TYR A 82 -3.98 -10.13 4.97
C TYR A 82 -3.71 -9.59 6.38
N GLU A 83 -2.47 -9.69 6.86
CA GLU A 83 -2.07 -9.17 8.17
C GLU A 83 -2.25 -7.66 8.27
N ALA A 84 -1.90 -6.92 7.20
CA ALA A 84 -2.09 -5.48 7.14
C ALA A 84 -3.57 -5.09 7.23
N LEU A 85 -4.45 -5.77 6.49
CA LEU A 85 -5.90 -5.54 6.54
C LEU A 85 -6.45 -5.77 7.95
N LEU A 86 -6.01 -6.83 8.64
CA LEU A 86 -6.42 -7.12 10.02
C LEU A 86 -5.94 -6.06 11.02
N SER A 87 -4.78 -5.46 10.77
CA SER A 87 -4.19 -4.44 11.66
C SER A 87 -4.84 -3.06 11.56
N ILE A 88 -5.74 -2.85 10.59
CA ILE A 88 -6.41 -1.57 10.39
C ILE A 88 -7.69 -1.53 11.22
N ALA A 89 -7.76 -0.58 12.16
CA ALA A 89 -8.96 -0.20 12.90
C ALA A 89 -9.77 -1.41 13.44
N ASN A 90 -11.04 -1.20 13.68
CA ASN A 90 -11.99 -2.25 14.10
C ASN A 90 -12.86 -2.73 12.92
N PRO A 91 -13.65 -3.81 13.08
CA PRO A 91 -14.51 -4.32 12.03
C PRO A 91 -15.53 -3.31 11.48
N ILE A 92 -16.05 -2.40 12.31
CA ILE A 92 -17.03 -1.38 11.90
C ILE A 92 -16.38 -0.43 10.89
N ILE A 93 -15.19 0.07 11.19
CA ILE A 93 -14.43 0.95 10.29
C ILE A 93 -14.05 0.20 9.01
N ARG A 94 -13.61 -1.07 9.09
CA ARG A 94 -13.26 -1.86 7.90
C ARG A 94 -14.45 -2.12 6.96
N ASN A 95 -15.68 -2.09 7.46
CA ASN A 95 -16.89 -2.17 6.63
C ASN A 95 -17.15 -0.91 5.81
N MET A 96 -16.54 0.22 6.18
CA MET A 96 -16.68 1.51 5.50
C MET A 96 -15.41 1.92 4.75
N ALA A 97 -14.25 1.73 5.38
CA ALA A 97 -12.97 2.06 4.79
C ALA A 97 -12.73 1.25 3.52
N THR A 98 -12.31 1.93 2.44
CA THR A 98 -12.04 1.31 1.14
C THR A 98 -10.55 1.23 0.84
N ILE A 99 -10.15 0.28 0.00
CA ILE A 99 -8.76 0.16 -0.42
C ILE A 99 -8.30 1.41 -1.19
N GLY A 100 -9.17 1.97 -2.05
CA GLY A 100 -8.88 3.21 -2.77
C GLY A 100 -8.69 4.39 -1.83
N GLY A 101 -9.53 4.53 -0.79
CA GLY A 101 -9.35 5.53 0.26
C GLY A 101 -8.00 5.41 0.96
N ASN A 102 -7.59 4.17 1.30
CA ASN A 102 -6.30 3.92 1.95
C ASN A 102 -5.09 4.28 1.07
N ILE A 103 -5.19 4.08 -0.26
CA ILE A 103 -4.11 4.40 -1.21
C ILE A 103 -4.07 5.90 -1.54
N CYS A 104 -5.25 6.51 -1.77
CA CYS A 104 -5.35 7.86 -2.35
C CYS A 104 -5.32 8.99 -1.30
N THR A 105 -5.37 8.68 0.00
CA THR A 105 -5.23 9.70 1.05
C THR A 105 -3.86 10.38 0.90
N GLU A 106 -3.89 11.71 0.83
CA GLU A 106 -2.69 12.53 0.68
C GLU A 106 -1.93 12.70 1.99
N GLY A 107 -0.65 13.04 1.90
CA GLY A 107 0.22 13.25 3.06
C GLY A 107 0.79 11.95 3.61
N HIS A 108 0.47 11.62 4.85
CA HIS A 108 0.97 10.42 5.53
C HIS A 108 0.39 9.15 4.90
N ARG A 109 1.26 8.22 4.48
CA ARG A 109 0.81 6.98 3.83
C ARG A 109 0.22 6.00 4.84
N HIS A 110 -0.92 5.44 4.50
CA HIS A 110 -1.65 4.51 5.34
C HIS A 110 -1.08 3.08 5.30
N THR A 111 -1.58 2.25 6.19
CA THR A 111 -1.06 0.91 6.50
C THR A 111 -0.92 -0.02 5.30
N LEU A 112 -1.83 0.05 4.31
CA LEU A 112 -1.76 -0.84 3.13
C LEU A 112 -0.69 -0.43 2.12
N PHE A 113 -0.11 0.77 2.24
CA PHE A 113 0.80 1.26 1.20
C PHE A 113 2.08 0.42 1.11
N ALA A 114 2.72 0.07 2.23
CA ALA A 114 3.93 -0.76 2.20
C ALA A 114 3.68 -2.19 1.69
N PRO A 115 2.64 -2.94 2.13
CA PRO A 115 2.31 -4.24 1.56
C PRO A 115 2.04 -4.19 0.06
N LEU A 116 1.23 -3.24 -0.39
CA LEU A 116 0.92 -3.08 -1.81
C LEU A 116 2.16 -2.70 -2.63
N LEU A 117 3.05 -1.89 -2.06
CA LEU A 117 4.32 -1.52 -2.66
C LEU A 117 5.25 -2.74 -2.80
N ALA A 118 5.41 -3.54 -1.74
CA ALA A 118 6.24 -4.75 -1.77
C ALA A 118 5.69 -5.81 -2.75
N LEU A 119 4.37 -5.86 -2.93
CA LEU A 119 3.71 -6.77 -3.87
C LEU A 119 3.74 -6.26 -5.33
N ASP A 120 4.47 -5.19 -5.66
CA ASP A 120 4.54 -4.63 -7.02
C ASP A 120 3.16 -4.30 -7.62
N THR A 121 2.26 -3.81 -6.80
CA THR A 121 0.90 -3.43 -7.18
C THR A 121 0.89 -2.39 -8.29
N LYS A 122 -0.05 -2.53 -9.23
CA LYS A 122 -0.31 -1.56 -10.30
C LYS A 122 -1.67 -0.92 -10.09
N LEU A 123 -1.74 0.37 -10.41
CA LEU A 123 -2.95 1.18 -10.33
C LEU A 123 -3.43 1.52 -11.73
N GLU A 124 -4.71 1.35 -11.98
CA GLU A 124 -5.36 1.78 -13.22
C GLU A 124 -6.18 3.04 -12.96
N PHE A 125 -5.91 4.07 -13.72
CA PHE A 125 -6.65 5.32 -13.71
C PHE A 125 -7.39 5.48 -15.03
N LYS A 126 -8.66 5.87 -14.96
CA LYS A 126 -9.48 6.16 -16.15
C LYS A 126 -10.09 7.55 -16.07
N ASN A 127 -10.30 8.10 -17.24
CA ASN A 127 -11.23 9.18 -17.48
C ASN A 127 -12.16 8.78 -18.66
N GLN A 128 -12.91 9.71 -19.22
CA GLN A 128 -13.83 9.42 -20.30
C GLN A 128 -13.18 8.88 -21.58
N THR A 129 -11.89 9.19 -21.82
CA THR A 129 -11.20 8.95 -23.11
C THR A 129 -9.95 8.12 -22.97
N GLU A 130 -9.33 8.09 -21.80
CA GLU A 130 -8.00 7.50 -21.58
C GLU A 130 -8.00 6.51 -20.42
N THR A 131 -7.12 5.51 -20.53
CA THR A 131 -6.75 4.61 -19.45
C THR A 131 -5.24 4.69 -19.24
N ARG A 132 -4.79 4.82 -17.99
CA ARG A 132 -3.38 4.83 -17.59
C ARG A 132 -3.15 3.76 -16.55
N ILE A 133 -2.08 2.99 -16.71
CA ILE A 133 -1.66 1.99 -15.73
C ILE A 133 -0.25 2.35 -15.28
N GLU A 134 -0.06 2.48 -13.99
CA GLU A 134 1.24 2.78 -13.40
C GLU A 134 1.54 1.90 -12.18
N PRO A 135 2.82 1.60 -11.91
CA PRO A 135 3.22 0.96 -10.68
C PRO A 135 2.93 1.86 -9.47
N LEU A 136 2.46 1.27 -8.36
CA LEU A 136 2.24 2.01 -7.10
C LEU A 136 3.51 2.76 -6.63
N GLN A 137 4.69 2.26 -6.95
CA GLN A 137 5.96 2.91 -6.62
C GLN A 137 6.08 4.33 -7.20
N ASN A 138 5.43 4.60 -8.34
CA ASN A 138 5.46 5.90 -9.00
C ASN A 138 4.30 6.81 -8.55
N PHE A 139 3.34 6.26 -7.82
CA PHE A 139 2.13 6.96 -7.42
C PHE A 139 2.41 8.06 -6.38
N LYS A 140 2.05 9.27 -6.71
CA LYS A 140 2.10 10.43 -5.79
C LYS A 140 0.70 10.88 -5.41
N LYS A 141 -0.15 11.12 -6.40
CA LYS A 141 -1.56 11.50 -6.29
C LYS A 141 -2.32 11.01 -7.51
N VAL A 142 -3.64 10.95 -7.42
CA VAL A 142 -4.50 10.68 -8.58
C VAL A 142 -4.27 11.76 -9.63
N PRO A 143 -3.98 11.39 -10.91
CA PRO A 143 -3.80 12.38 -11.97
C PRO A 143 -5.05 13.25 -12.15
N ASP A 144 -4.84 14.53 -12.44
CA ASP A 144 -5.95 15.47 -12.59
C ASP A 144 -6.90 15.04 -13.71
N GLY A 145 -8.19 14.98 -13.40
CA GLY A 145 -9.24 14.53 -14.33
C GLY A 145 -9.35 13.02 -14.51
N PHE A 146 -8.61 12.23 -13.74
CA PHE A 146 -8.72 10.77 -13.70
C PHE A 146 -9.35 10.29 -12.39
N VAL A 147 -9.79 9.03 -12.41
CA VAL A 147 -10.26 8.29 -11.23
C VAL A 147 -9.49 6.98 -11.18
N LEU A 148 -9.09 6.56 -10.00
CA LEU A 148 -8.61 5.22 -9.76
C LEU A 148 -9.76 4.24 -10.01
N THR A 149 -9.59 3.29 -10.93
CA THR A 149 -10.65 2.35 -11.32
C THR A 149 -10.34 0.91 -11.01
N ASP A 150 -9.06 0.55 -10.91
CA ASP A 150 -8.64 -0.81 -10.59
C ASP A 150 -7.29 -0.82 -9.86
N ILE A 151 -7.11 -1.81 -9.01
CA ILE A 151 -5.90 -2.07 -8.24
C ILE A 151 -5.53 -3.52 -8.52
N ARG A 152 -4.44 -3.73 -9.27
CA ARG A 152 -3.95 -5.06 -9.62
C ARG A 152 -2.81 -5.46 -8.69
N ILE A 153 -3.06 -6.46 -7.87
CA ILE A 153 -2.15 -6.96 -6.83
C ILE A 153 -1.63 -8.33 -7.23
N PRO A 154 -0.34 -8.49 -7.54
CA PRO A 154 0.26 -9.80 -7.78
C PRO A 154 0.10 -10.74 -6.57
N LEU A 155 -0.23 -12.00 -6.85
CA LEU A 155 -0.25 -13.06 -5.85
C LEU A 155 1.17 -13.61 -5.68
N MET A 156 1.77 -13.30 -4.54
CA MET A 156 3.11 -13.75 -4.16
C MET A 156 3.03 -14.45 -2.83
N TYR A 157 3.72 -15.57 -2.72
CA TYR A 157 3.77 -16.40 -1.52
C TYR A 157 5.24 -16.75 -1.20
N PRO A 158 6.07 -15.75 -0.91
CA PRO A 158 7.48 -15.95 -0.63
C PRO A 158 7.66 -16.74 0.67
N GLU A 159 8.83 -17.40 0.80
CA GLU A 159 9.16 -18.26 1.93
C GLU A 159 9.18 -17.47 3.25
N VAL A 160 9.73 -16.26 3.23
CA VAL A 160 9.71 -15.34 4.36
C VAL A 160 8.81 -14.15 4.03
N SER A 161 7.76 -13.96 4.84
CA SER A 161 6.79 -12.88 4.69
C SER A 161 6.58 -12.21 6.05
N ILE A 162 7.02 -10.96 6.18
CA ILE A 162 6.91 -10.22 7.43
C ILE A 162 6.22 -8.90 7.18
N PHE A 163 5.11 -8.68 7.88
CA PHE A 163 4.44 -7.40 7.99
C PHE A 163 4.51 -6.92 9.44
N ARG A 164 4.77 -5.63 9.65
CA ARG A 164 4.64 -4.99 10.96
C ARG A 164 4.07 -3.58 10.81
N ARG A 165 3.08 -3.30 11.62
CA ARG A 165 2.60 -1.93 11.83
C ARG A 165 3.44 -1.29 12.93
N ILE A 166 3.93 -0.08 12.68
CA ILE A 166 4.71 0.74 13.60
C ILE A 166 3.81 1.88 14.10
N GLY A 167 3.95 2.25 15.36
CA GLY A 167 3.19 3.34 15.98
C GLY A 167 1.99 2.89 16.80
N PRO A 168 1.11 3.82 17.22
CA PRO A 168 -0.04 3.52 18.08
C PRO A 168 -1.03 2.57 17.42
N GLU A 169 -1.61 1.65 18.19
CA GLU A 169 -2.51 0.62 17.68
C GLU A 169 -3.83 1.20 17.14
N HIS A 170 -4.37 2.21 17.79
CA HIS A 170 -5.73 2.70 17.55
C HIS A 170 -5.79 4.04 16.80
N ALA A 171 -4.66 4.60 16.39
CA ALA A 171 -4.61 5.88 15.69
C ALA A 171 -3.53 5.89 14.61
N ILE A 172 -3.75 6.68 13.57
CA ILE A 172 -2.71 7.07 12.62
C ILE A 172 -2.16 8.42 13.09
N THR A 173 -0.86 8.46 13.35
CA THR A 173 -0.14 9.65 13.79
C THR A 173 1.08 9.84 12.90
N GLN A 174 1.76 10.96 13.03
CA GLN A 174 3.06 11.19 12.37
C GLN A 174 4.12 10.13 12.69
N HIS A 175 3.91 9.30 13.71
CA HIS A 175 4.79 8.19 14.08
C HIS A 175 4.30 6.84 13.59
N SER A 176 3.16 6.78 12.90
CA SER A 176 2.64 5.54 12.35
C SER A 176 3.33 5.23 11.03
N ALA A 177 3.65 3.96 10.84
CA ALA A 177 4.20 3.45 9.59
C ALA A 177 3.84 1.97 9.42
N SER A 178 4.09 1.45 8.24
CA SER A 178 4.03 0.04 7.92
C SER A 178 5.35 -0.43 7.34
N PHE A 179 5.76 -1.62 7.72
CA PHE A 179 6.99 -2.30 7.32
C PHE A 179 6.64 -3.62 6.67
N VAL A 180 7.29 -3.94 5.57
CA VAL A 180 7.17 -5.22 4.90
C VAL A 180 8.53 -5.71 4.46
N PHE A 181 8.76 -6.99 4.71
CA PHE A 181 9.85 -7.76 4.15
C PHE A 181 9.31 -9.02 3.51
N LEU A 182 9.75 -9.28 2.28
CA LEU A 182 9.50 -10.52 1.55
C LEU A 182 10.85 -11.09 1.14
N GLY A 183 11.08 -12.37 1.36
CA GLY A 183 12.31 -13.05 0.97
C GLY A 183 12.01 -14.41 0.39
N ASP A 184 12.68 -14.74 -0.71
CA ASP A 184 12.59 -16.04 -1.35
C ASP A 184 13.98 -16.63 -1.54
N THR A 185 14.12 -17.94 -1.29
CA THR A 185 15.40 -18.61 -1.29
C THR A 185 15.38 -19.80 -2.24
N GLU A 186 16.49 -20.08 -2.89
CA GLU A 186 16.68 -21.29 -3.70
C GLU A 186 18.11 -21.79 -3.55
N ARG A 187 18.29 -23.07 -3.26
CA ARG A 187 19.61 -23.72 -3.15
C ARG A 187 20.58 -22.98 -2.24
N ASN A 188 20.11 -22.58 -1.06
CA ASN A 188 20.88 -21.81 -0.07
C ASN A 188 21.38 -20.45 -0.60
N SER A 189 20.62 -19.81 -1.47
CA SER A 189 20.89 -18.46 -1.95
C SER A 189 19.62 -17.64 -1.97
N LEU A 190 19.73 -16.35 -1.65
CA LEU A 190 18.64 -15.39 -1.75
C LEU A 190 18.35 -15.11 -3.24
N VAL A 191 17.14 -15.42 -3.70
CA VAL A 191 16.73 -15.24 -5.11
C VAL A 191 15.80 -14.05 -5.34
N ASP A 192 15.03 -13.66 -4.33
CA ASP A 192 14.23 -12.43 -4.35
C ASP A 192 14.16 -11.84 -2.95
N VAL A 193 14.20 -10.54 -2.87
CA VAL A 193 14.01 -9.80 -1.62
C VAL A 193 13.30 -8.48 -1.91
N LYS A 194 12.33 -8.14 -1.07
CA LYS A 194 11.63 -6.86 -1.14
C LYS A 194 11.52 -6.28 0.25
N LEU A 195 11.93 -5.02 0.35
CA LEU A 195 11.91 -4.26 1.59
C LEU A 195 11.16 -2.96 1.37
N ALA A 196 10.01 -2.82 1.99
CA ALA A 196 9.16 -1.65 1.85
C ALA A 196 8.79 -1.04 3.20
N PHE A 197 8.76 0.28 3.22
CA PHE A 197 8.27 1.08 4.35
C PHE A 197 7.37 2.19 3.83
N ALA A 198 6.29 2.47 4.54
CA ALA A 198 5.40 3.58 4.23
C ALA A 198 4.84 4.18 5.52
N GLY A 199 4.79 5.50 5.55
CA GLY A 199 4.34 6.29 6.69
C GLY A 199 4.56 7.76 6.40
N PRO A 200 5.42 8.48 7.15
CA PRO A 200 5.78 9.87 6.84
C PRO A 200 6.35 10.04 5.43
N PHE A 201 7.05 9.03 4.95
CA PHE A 201 7.54 8.92 3.58
C PHE A 201 7.47 7.47 3.12
N VAL A 202 7.75 7.25 1.84
CA VAL A 202 7.77 5.91 1.23
C VAL A 202 9.21 5.52 0.95
N PHE A 203 9.59 4.32 1.38
CA PHE A 203 10.91 3.74 1.08
C PHE A 203 10.74 2.37 0.43
N ARG A 204 11.41 2.21 -0.69
CA ARG A 204 11.75 0.95 -1.34
C ARG A 204 12.89 1.22 -2.33
N SER A 205 13.97 0.51 -2.25
CA SER A 205 15.12 0.65 -3.15
C SER A 205 15.34 -0.65 -3.94
N LYS A 206 14.96 -0.64 -5.22
CA LYS A 206 15.22 -1.78 -6.13
C LYS A 206 16.72 -2.03 -6.34
N ASN A 207 17.54 -0.99 -6.26
CA ASN A 207 18.99 -1.14 -6.35
C ASN A 207 19.53 -1.92 -5.15
N LEU A 208 19.05 -1.60 -3.95
CA LEU A 208 19.35 -2.36 -2.73
C LEU A 208 18.87 -3.81 -2.85
N GLU A 209 17.59 -4.02 -3.19
CA GLU A 209 17.00 -5.34 -3.37
C GLU A 209 17.85 -6.19 -4.33
N ASN A 210 18.20 -5.64 -5.50
CA ASN A 210 19.02 -6.33 -6.50
C ASN A 210 20.43 -6.63 -6.02
N SER A 211 21.03 -5.77 -5.19
CA SER A 211 22.38 -6.01 -4.66
C SER A 211 22.45 -7.15 -3.66
N LEU A 212 21.32 -7.55 -3.08
CA LEU A 212 21.21 -8.63 -2.11
C LEU A 212 20.96 -10.00 -2.75
N ILE A 213 20.53 -10.04 -4.01
CA ILE A 213 20.31 -11.30 -4.72
C ILE A 213 21.64 -12.04 -4.92
N GLY A 214 21.61 -13.34 -4.67
CA GLY A 214 22.79 -14.22 -4.79
C GLY A 214 23.61 -14.37 -3.50
N HIS A 215 23.25 -13.69 -2.42
CA HIS A 215 23.89 -13.93 -1.11
C HIS A 215 23.61 -15.36 -0.66
N ARG A 216 24.67 -16.01 -0.17
CA ARG A 216 24.58 -17.39 0.35
C ARG A 216 23.93 -17.39 1.74
N LEU A 217 23.13 -18.41 2.00
CA LEU A 217 22.44 -18.64 3.27
C LEU A 217 23.06 -19.84 4.02
N PRO A 218 22.99 -19.84 5.34
CA PRO A 218 22.49 -18.74 6.20
C PRO A 218 23.44 -17.53 6.20
N LEU A 219 22.87 -16.34 6.36
CA LEU A 219 23.67 -15.11 6.47
C LEU A 219 24.52 -15.13 7.74
N THR A 220 25.79 -14.78 7.62
CA THR A 220 26.64 -14.59 8.80
C THR A 220 26.32 -13.27 9.49
N LYS A 221 26.73 -13.14 10.76
CA LYS A 221 26.57 -11.87 11.49
C LYS A 221 27.22 -10.69 10.74
N LYS A 222 28.36 -10.92 10.10
CA LYS A 222 29.07 -9.91 9.30
C LYS A 222 28.24 -9.50 8.09
N ASP A 223 27.65 -10.45 7.37
CA ASP A 223 26.78 -10.16 6.22
C ASP A 223 25.58 -9.33 6.64
N ILE A 224 24.95 -9.68 7.76
CA ILE A 224 23.80 -8.93 8.31
C ILE A 224 24.21 -7.50 8.69
N ASP A 225 25.38 -7.30 9.31
CA ASP A 225 25.86 -5.97 9.68
C ASP A 225 26.21 -5.13 8.43
N GLU A 226 26.76 -5.72 7.36
CA GLU A 226 27.01 -5.05 6.09
C GLU A 226 25.71 -4.66 5.38
N ILE A 227 24.72 -5.58 5.30
CA ILE A 227 23.40 -5.32 4.75
C ILE A 227 22.70 -4.20 5.53
N GLN A 228 22.77 -4.24 6.86
CA GLN A 228 22.18 -3.23 7.72
C GLN A 228 22.71 -1.83 7.42
N ASN A 229 24.04 -1.71 7.23
CA ASN A 229 24.67 -0.44 6.87
C ASN A 229 24.19 0.07 5.49
N MET A 230 24.06 -0.81 4.50
CA MET A 230 23.52 -0.45 3.18
C MET A 230 22.07 0.03 3.26
N VAL A 231 21.23 -0.71 4.01
CA VAL A 231 19.83 -0.34 4.21
C VAL A 231 19.72 1.01 4.91
N GLU A 232 20.50 1.25 5.96
CA GLU A 232 20.49 2.50 6.70
C GLU A 232 20.90 3.69 5.82
N GLN A 233 21.90 3.55 4.99
CA GLN A 233 22.33 4.58 4.05
C GLN A 233 21.23 4.93 3.05
N GLU A 234 20.62 3.92 2.42
CA GLU A 234 19.53 4.13 1.46
C GLU A 234 18.29 4.73 2.12
N PHE A 235 17.94 4.27 3.32
CA PHE A 235 16.81 4.79 4.08
C PHE A 235 17.01 6.26 4.48
N ASN A 236 18.24 6.62 4.91
CA ASN A 236 18.58 7.99 5.25
C ASN A 236 18.52 8.92 4.02
N LYS A 237 18.96 8.46 2.85
CA LYS A 237 18.83 9.23 1.59
C LYS A 237 17.35 9.49 1.26
N ALA A 238 16.48 8.49 1.42
CA ALA A 238 15.06 8.63 1.14
C ALA A 238 14.33 9.54 2.15
N SER A 239 14.82 9.63 3.39
CA SER A 239 14.21 10.44 4.46
C SER A 239 14.76 11.86 4.58
N THR A 240 15.68 12.29 3.73
CA THR A 240 16.43 13.56 3.88
C THR A 240 15.53 14.79 4.05
N ASP A 241 14.37 14.82 3.38
CA ASP A 241 13.43 15.94 3.40
C ASP A 241 12.26 15.71 4.37
N GLN A 242 12.24 14.62 5.13
CA GLN A 242 11.13 14.24 5.99
C GLN A 242 11.55 14.10 7.45
N MET A 243 10.78 14.71 8.34
CA MET A 243 10.99 14.54 9.79
C MET A 243 10.48 13.16 10.23
N ILE A 244 11.37 12.19 10.31
CA ILE A 244 11.09 10.89 10.94
C ILE A 244 11.61 10.89 12.38
N SER A 245 10.81 10.36 13.31
CA SER A 245 11.28 10.21 14.69
C SER A 245 12.36 9.13 14.80
N ASN A 246 13.34 9.35 15.69
CA ASN A 246 14.39 8.37 15.95
C ASN A 246 13.83 7.00 16.35
N VAL A 247 12.67 6.97 17.02
CA VAL A 247 12.00 5.73 17.43
C VAL A 247 11.54 4.94 16.21
N VAL A 248 10.84 5.56 15.27
CA VAL A 248 10.36 4.90 14.04
C VAL A 248 11.54 4.43 13.19
N ARG A 249 12.59 5.26 13.07
CA ARG A 249 13.82 4.88 12.35
C ARG A 249 14.46 3.65 12.99
N GLN A 250 14.63 3.64 14.31
CA GLN A 250 15.24 2.53 15.01
C GLN A 250 14.40 1.25 14.93
N GLN A 251 13.08 1.37 14.98
CA GLN A 251 12.17 0.25 14.77
C GLN A 251 12.29 -0.32 13.35
N PHE A 252 12.38 0.53 12.33
CA PHE A 252 12.62 0.08 10.96
C PHE A 252 13.94 -0.72 10.85
N LEU A 253 15.03 -0.19 11.38
CA LEU A 253 16.33 -0.86 11.34
C LEU A 253 16.33 -2.20 12.10
N ASN A 254 15.68 -2.24 13.27
CA ASN A 254 15.58 -3.49 14.05
C ASN A 254 14.71 -4.53 13.33
N LEU A 255 13.60 -4.12 12.71
CA LEU A 255 12.76 -5.01 11.92
C LEU A 255 13.50 -5.53 10.68
N THR A 256 14.28 -4.69 10.03
CA THR A 256 15.12 -5.10 8.90
C THR A 256 16.11 -6.17 9.33
N ARG A 257 16.85 -5.94 10.42
CA ARG A 257 17.78 -6.92 10.97
C ARG A 257 17.10 -8.24 11.28
N TYR A 258 16.02 -8.19 12.05
CA TYR A 258 15.20 -9.35 12.37
C TYR A 258 14.77 -10.13 11.12
N SER A 259 14.37 -9.40 10.07
CA SER A 259 13.88 -10.03 8.83
C SER A 259 14.98 -10.80 8.10
N PHE A 260 16.20 -10.27 8.04
CA PHE A 260 17.34 -10.97 7.45
C PHE A 260 17.80 -12.16 8.29
N GLU A 261 17.62 -12.11 9.61
CA GLU A 261 17.88 -13.25 10.51
C GLU A 261 16.89 -14.42 10.33
N GLN A 262 15.72 -14.19 9.67
CA GLN A 262 14.77 -15.24 9.34
C GLN A 262 15.10 -15.98 8.04
N LEU A 263 16.06 -15.51 7.25
CA LEU A 263 16.53 -16.21 6.05
C LEU A 263 17.51 -17.32 6.46
N THR A 264 17.12 -18.56 6.29
CA THR A 264 17.90 -19.76 6.69
C THR A 264 18.32 -20.61 5.50
#